data_6b9f2db1e66ceb9cd4e7cbd735b225aa
#
_entry.id   6b9f2db1e66ceb9cd4e7cbd735b225aa
#
_cell.length_a   1.000
_cell.length_b   1.000
_cell.length_c   1.000
_cell.angle_alpha   90.00
_cell.angle_beta   90.00
_cell.angle_gamma   90.00
#
_symmetry.space_group_name_H-M   'P 1'
#
loop_
_entity.id
_entity.type
_entity.pdbx_description
1 polymer ?
#
loop_
_entity_poly.entity_id
_entity_poly.type
_entity_poly.pdbx_seq_one_letter_code
_entity_poly.pdbx_strand_id
1 'polypeptide(L)'
;MPALPAIDRRTIELAGLSVPFVEVTGLADGPTLTVIAGVHGCEYASMAGVRRWLRTLEARALRGRVRAVPVLNVTAFAARTPFVVPEDGKNLNRSFPGDPAGTLAERLAYDAFTQLIRGSDAYVDAHCGDLVEALQPFALYEAGPAEDRARELARAYGLPYVIRQPAGAGRTVNGTSSASAAGLGIPAITAEAGGCGLVEERAVGLHVAGLNGVLASLGMTEAPASPAPPAEPAYLGRFLWPRCLKAGWWAPAIKAGDPVTQGQVVGTVSSLDGATVQETITAPADGVVIFVTSSPAVSDDGLLLGLGAA
;
A
#
# COMPACT_ATOMS: atom_id res chain seq x y z
N MET A 1 31.22 -8.88 17.71
CA MET A 1 30.62 -10.21 17.54
C MET A 1 29.34 -10.04 16.74
N PRO A 2 29.02 -10.91 15.77
CA PRO A 2 27.71 -10.85 15.12
C PRO A 2 26.61 -10.93 16.16
N ALA A 3 25.50 -10.21 15.96
CA ALA A 3 24.36 -10.28 16.84
C ALA A 3 23.77 -11.70 16.80
N LEU A 4 23.31 -12.19 17.94
CA LEU A 4 22.63 -13.49 17.97
C LEU A 4 21.25 -13.38 17.27
N PRO A 5 20.83 -14.42 16.54
CA PRO A 5 19.51 -14.42 15.91
C PRO A 5 18.41 -14.29 16.96
N ALA A 6 17.52 -13.31 16.76
CA ALA A 6 16.50 -12.97 17.75
C ALA A 6 15.24 -12.41 17.08
N ILE A 7 14.11 -12.59 17.75
CA ILE A 7 12.85 -11.92 17.43
C ILE A 7 12.46 -11.08 18.66
N ASP A 8 12.50 -9.75 18.48
CA ASP A 8 12.11 -8.80 19.50
C ASP A 8 10.73 -8.21 19.15
N ARG A 9 9.77 -8.33 20.07
CA ARG A 9 8.41 -7.80 19.95
C ARG A 9 8.18 -6.81 21.06
N ARG A 10 8.01 -5.54 20.70
CA ARG A 10 7.82 -4.43 21.64
C ARG A 10 6.93 -3.37 21.07
N THR A 11 6.62 -2.37 21.85
CA THR A 11 6.11 -1.08 21.35
C THR A 11 7.26 -0.09 21.22
N ILE A 12 7.12 0.83 20.29
CA ILE A 12 8.00 2.00 20.14
C ILE A 12 7.15 3.28 20.20
N GLU A 13 7.74 4.37 20.65
CA GLU A 13 7.05 5.65 20.71
C GLU A 13 7.29 6.41 19.40
N LEU A 14 6.19 6.71 18.68
CA LEU A 14 6.18 7.55 17.50
C LEU A 14 5.14 8.65 17.69
N ALA A 15 5.54 9.89 17.64
CA ALA A 15 4.69 11.07 17.85
C ALA A 15 3.87 11.05 19.18
N GLY A 16 4.39 10.37 20.21
CA GLY A 16 3.70 10.16 21.49
C GLY A 16 2.66 9.03 21.46
N LEU A 17 2.64 8.22 20.41
CA LEU A 17 1.79 7.04 20.29
C LEU A 17 2.62 5.77 20.51
N SER A 18 2.07 4.82 21.25
CA SER A 18 2.67 3.51 21.49
C SER A 18 2.33 2.57 20.31
N VAL A 19 3.28 2.38 19.40
CA VAL A 19 3.09 1.66 18.13
C VAL A 19 3.72 0.26 18.22
N PRO A 20 3.02 -0.82 17.80
CA PRO A 20 3.56 -2.18 17.82
C PRO A 20 4.71 -2.32 16.81
N PHE A 21 5.83 -2.86 17.27
CA PHE A 21 7.04 -3.03 16.48
C PHE A 21 7.62 -4.42 16.67
N VAL A 22 8.10 -5.00 15.58
CA VAL A 22 8.80 -6.29 15.59
C VAL A 22 10.12 -6.13 14.84
N GLU A 23 11.21 -6.50 15.48
CA GLU A 23 12.51 -6.62 14.84
C GLU A 23 12.96 -8.08 14.84
N VAL A 24 13.34 -8.57 13.66
CA VAL A 24 13.94 -9.91 13.50
C VAL A 24 15.38 -9.71 13.05
N THR A 25 16.32 -10.12 13.89
CA THR A 25 17.75 -10.14 13.56
C THR A 25 18.14 -11.54 13.12
N GLY A 26 18.66 -11.65 11.91
CA GLY A 26 19.06 -12.92 11.30
C GLY A 26 20.35 -13.50 11.86
N LEU A 27 20.64 -14.75 11.47
CA LEU A 27 21.87 -15.46 11.86
C LEU A 27 23.13 -14.89 11.23
N ALA A 28 23.04 -14.31 10.03
CA ALA A 28 24.14 -13.77 9.28
C ALA A 28 23.88 -12.32 8.86
N ASP A 29 24.94 -11.57 8.59
CA ASP A 29 24.84 -10.23 8.05
C ASP A 29 24.12 -10.22 6.68
N GLY A 30 23.39 -9.17 6.43
CA GLY A 30 22.61 -8.99 5.22
C GLY A 30 21.82 -7.67 5.24
N PRO A 31 20.93 -7.45 4.27
CA PRO A 31 20.17 -6.21 4.17
C PRO A 31 19.14 -6.03 5.28
N THR A 32 18.70 -4.79 5.46
CA THR A 32 17.57 -4.41 6.34
C THR A 32 16.34 -4.16 5.48
N LEU A 33 15.31 -4.98 5.65
CA LEU A 33 13.99 -4.78 5.09
C LEU A 33 13.09 -4.12 6.14
N THR A 34 12.48 -2.98 5.79
CA THR A 34 11.40 -2.38 6.58
C THR A 34 10.06 -2.67 5.93
N VAL A 35 9.08 -3.11 6.74
CA VAL A 35 7.70 -3.37 6.32
C VAL A 35 6.76 -2.60 7.23
N ILE A 36 5.92 -1.75 6.66
CA ILE A 36 4.88 -1.04 7.40
C ILE A 36 3.50 -1.42 6.84
N ALA A 37 2.54 -1.66 7.72
CA ALA A 37 1.13 -1.78 7.39
C ALA A 37 0.30 -0.88 8.30
N GLY A 38 -0.96 -0.65 7.92
CA GLY A 38 -1.87 0.15 8.72
C GLY A 38 -1.49 1.63 8.77
N VAL A 39 -0.92 2.16 7.70
CA VAL A 39 -0.83 3.61 7.45
C VAL A 39 -2.24 4.20 7.40
N HIS A 40 -3.18 3.50 6.79
CA HIS A 40 -4.60 3.75 6.93
C HIS A 40 -5.23 2.72 7.90
N GLY A 41 -6.01 3.21 8.85
CA GLY A 41 -6.48 2.41 9.99
C GLY A 41 -7.54 1.36 9.68
N CYS A 42 -8.15 1.39 8.51
CA CYS A 42 -9.21 0.45 8.09
C CYS A 42 -8.76 -0.56 7.03
N GLU A 43 -7.49 -0.59 6.68
CA GLU A 43 -6.92 -1.52 5.71
C GLU A 43 -6.52 -2.84 6.36
N TYR A 44 -7.53 -3.58 6.82
CA TYR A 44 -7.35 -4.71 7.73
C TYR A 44 -6.65 -5.92 7.10
N ALA A 45 -6.81 -6.17 5.78
CA ALA A 45 -6.21 -7.33 5.13
C ALA A 45 -4.68 -7.25 5.12
N SER A 46 -4.10 -6.07 4.85
CA SER A 46 -2.67 -5.84 4.89
C SER A 46 -2.09 -6.03 6.29
N MET A 47 -2.74 -5.45 7.31
CA MET A 47 -2.35 -5.61 8.70
C MET A 47 -2.38 -7.09 9.13
N ALA A 48 -3.44 -7.81 8.75
CA ALA A 48 -3.57 -9.24 9.04
C ALA A 48 -2.50 -10.06 8.32
N GLY A 49 -2.17 -9.70 7.08
CA GLY A 49 -1.11 -10.31 6.28
C GLY A 49 0.24 -10.15 6.93
N VAL A 50 0.64 -8.93 7.29
CA VAL A 50 1.91 -8.65 7.97
C VAL A 50 1.96 -9.34 9.33
N ARG A 51 0.88 -9.29 10.12
CA ARG A 51 0.82 -10.00 11.42
C ARG A 51 0.97 -11.51 11.29
N ARG A 52 0.37 -12.11 10.24
CA ARG A 52 0.51 -13.54 9.94
C ARG A 52 1.93 -13.86 9.52
N TRP A 53 2.48 -13.11 8.59
CA TRP A 53 3.84 -13.27 8.10
C TRP A 53 4.88 -13.21 9.23
N LEU A 54 4.78 -12.25 10.15
CA LEU A 54 5.67 -12.12 11.30
C LEU A 54 5.67 -13.34 12.25
N ARG A 55 4.63 -14.18 12.22
CA ARG A 55 4.58 -15.42 12.99
C ARG A 55 5.27 -16.58 12.29
N THR A 56 5.52 -16.47 10.98
CA THR A 56 6.21 -17.50 10.19
C THR A 56 7.71 -17.27 10.09
N LEU A 57 8.20 -16.08 10.51
CA LEU A 57 9.62 -15.76 10.42
C LEU A 57 10.43 -16.56 11.46
N GLU A 58 11.53 -17.13 10.96
CA GLU A 58 12.51 -17.83 11.76
C GLU A 58 13.86 -17.08 11.72
N ALA A 59 14.28 -16.50 12.84
CA ALA A 59 15.50 -15.70 12.89
C ALA A 59 16.75 -16.49 12.44
N ARG A 60 16.80 -17.79 12.70
CA ARG A 60 17.93 -18.65 12.29
C ARG A 60 18.00 -18.90 10.79
N ALA A 61 16.89 -18.77 10.07
CA ALA A 61 16.82 -18.91 8.61
C ALA A 61 16.98 -17.58 7.88
N LEU A 62 17.11 -16.46 8.60
CA LEU A 62 17.19 -15.13 8.05
C LEU A 62 18.66 -14.66 7.96
N ARG A 63 18.96 -13.92 6.90
CA ARG A 63 20.15 -13.06 6.75
C ARG A 63 19.73 -11.61 6.83
N GLY A 64 20.51 -10.78 7.55
CA GLY A 64 20.18 -9.37 7.72
C GLY A 64 19.10 -9.13 8.77
N ARG A 65 18.26 -8.13 8.53
CA ARG A 65 17.29 -7.66 9.53
C ARG A 65 15.93 -7.34 8.89
N VAL A 66 14.86 -7.73 9.57
CA VAL A 66 13.50 -7.28 9.27
C VAL A 66 13.05 -6.34 10.38
N ARG A 67 12.54 -5.16 10.02
CA ARG A 67 11.83 -4.22 10.89
C ARG A 67 10.39 -4.14 10.42
N ALA A 68 9.43 -4.39 11.30
CA ALA A 68 8.03 -4.39 10.88
C ALA A 68 7.12 -3.67 11.87
N VAL A 69 6.24 -2.86 11.32
CA VAL A 69 5.12 -2.21 12.02
C VAL A 69 3.82 -2.73 11.43
N PRO A 70 3.11 -3.63 12.13
CA PRO A 70 1.88 -4.21 11.59
C PRO A 70 0.67 -3.26 11.61
N VAL A 71 0.71 -2.20 12.42
CA VAL A 71 -0.32 -1.16 12.51
C VAL A 71 0.37 0.14 12.89
N LEU A 72 0.59 1.04 11.92
CA LEU A 72 1.24 2.33 12.18
C LEU A 72 0.26 3.33 12.78
N ASN A 73 -0.90 3.53 12.16
CA ASN A 73 -1.91 4.50 12.58
C ASN A 73 -2.86 3.85 13.60
N VAL A 74 -2.36 3.69 14.82
CA VAL A 74 -3.09 2.99 15.90
C VAL A 74 -4.37 3.72 16.31
N THR A 75 -4.41 5.05 16.19
CA THR A 75 -5.59 5.83 16.53
C THR A 75 -6.69 5.68 15.48
N ALA A 76 -6.35 5.73 14.19
CA ALA A 76 -7.29 5.46 13.11
C ALA A 76 -7.81 4.01 13.15
N PHE A 77 -6.94 3.04 13.47
CA PHE A 77 -7.36 1.65 13.66
C PHE A 77 -8.39 1.52 14.79
N ALA A 78 -8.12 2.13 15.95
CA ALA A 78 -9.02 2.09 17.11
C ALA A 78 -10.35 2.80 16.84
N ALA A 79 -10.30 3.94 16.15
CA ALA A 79 -11.47 4.74 15.80
C ALA A 79 -12.24 4.20 14.58
N ARG A 80 -11.67 3.25 13.82
CA ARG A 80 -12.20 2.78 12.53
C ARG A 80 -12.40 3.92 11.54
N THR A 81 -11.44 4.83 11.50
CA THR A 81 -11.47 6.01 10.62
C THR A 81 -10.77 5.69 9.32
N PRO A 82 -11.46 5.75 8.17
CA PRO A 82 -10.83 5.54 6.87
C PRO A 82 -9.90 6.68 6.49
N PHE A 83 -8.78 6.36 5.83
CA PHE A 83 -7.79 7.24 5.22
C PHE A 83 -7.06 8.24 6.13
N VAL A 84 -7.69 8.79 7.16
CA VAL A 84 -7.15 9.92 7.90
C VAL A 84 -6.77 9.59 9.35
N VAL A 85 -5.87 10.38 9.90
CA VAL A 85 -5.60 10.44 11.35
C VAL A 85 -6.78 11.18 12.00
N PRO A 86 -7.51 10.57 12.97
CA PRO A 86 -8.74 11.15 13.52
C PRO A 86 -8.53 12.51 14.16
N GLU A 87 -7.37 12.72 14.77
CA GLU A 87 -7.06 13.92 15.56
C GLU A 87 -6.88 15.19 14.73
N ASP A 88 -6.44 15.05 13.48
CA ASP A 88 -6.16 16.22 12.63
C ASP A 88 -6.83 16.15 11.24
N GLY A 89 -7.50 15.03 10.92
CA GLY A 89 -8.18 14.82 9.64
C GLY A 89 -7.27 14.72 8.43
N LYS A 90 -5.94 14.60 8.62
CA LYS A 90 -4.98 14.47 7.51
C LYS A 90 -4.78 13.02 7.11
N ASN A 91 -4.61 12.80 5.81
CA ASN A 91 -4.18 11.50 5.30
C ASN A 91 -2.70 11.29 5.63
N LEU A 92 -2.41 10.28 6.47
CA LEU A 92 -1.05 9.98 6.88
C LEU A 92 -0.14 9.67 5.68
N ASN A 93 -0.67 8.95 4.66
CA ASN A 93 0.08 8.65 3.43
C ASN A 93 0.09 9.82 2.42
N ARG A 94 -0.09 11.03 2.89
CA ARG A 94 0.15 12.31 2.20
C ARG A 94 1.00 13.26 3.07
N SER A 95 1.46 12.77 4.21
CA SER A 95 2.21 13.57 5.18
C SER A 95 3.70 13.25 5.23
N PHE A 96 4.18 12.22 4.52
CA PHE A 96 5.61 11.87 4.47
C PHE A 96 6.43 12.84 3.61
N PRO A 97 7.70 13.11 3.97
CA PRO A 97 8.49 12.50 5.03
C PRO A 97 8.19 13.04 6.44
N GLY A 98 7.22 13.95 6.58
CA GLY A 98 6.76 14.48 7.85
C GLY A 98 7.42 15.79 8.28
N ASP A 99 6.88 16.35 9.37
CA ASP A 99 7.40 17.54 10.06
C ASP A 99 7.36 17.31 11.58
N PRO A 100 8.49 17.37 12.30
CA PRO A 100 8.54 17.16 13.75
C PRO A 100 7.79 18.22 14.55
N ALA A 101 7.55 19.41 13.97
CA ALA A 101 6.79 20.50 14.58
C ALA A 101 5.33 20.58 14.10
N GLY A 102 4.92 19.66 13.21
CA GLY A 102 3.62 19.65 12.57
C GLY A 102 2.49 19.05 13.41
N THR A 103 1.40 18.73 12.74
CA THR A 103 0.23 18.05 13.32
C THR A 103 0.56 16.60 13.68
N LEU A 104 -0.38 15.85 14.27
CA LEU A 104 -0.11 14.46 14.66
C LEU A 104 0.27 13.58 13.45
N ALA A 105 -0.45 13.70 12.32
CA ALA A 105 -0.12 12.97 11.11
C ALA A 105 1.30 13.29 10.61
N GLU A 106 1.68 14.57 10.59
CA GLU A 106 3.00 15.00 10.13
C GLU A 106 4.12 14.53 11.09
N ARG A 107 3.91 14.60 12.40
CA ARG A 107 4.88 14.08 13.38
C ARG A 107 5.01 12.55 13.30
N LEU A 108 3.88 11.84 13.16
CA LEU A 108 3.88 10.38 13.03
C LEU A 108 4.61 9.94 11.75
N ALA A 109 4.35 10.64 10.62
CA ALA A 109 5.07 10.42 9.38
C ALA A 109 6.57 10.67 9.54
N TYR A 110 6.97 11.78 10.22
CA TYR A 110 8.35 12.12 10.46
C TYR A 110 9.08 11.05 11.30
N ASP A 111 8.48 10.63 12.40
CA ASP A 111 9.07 9.63 13.28
C ASP A 111 9.17 8.26 12.57
N ALA A 112 8.11 7.81 11.89
CA ALA A 112 8.14 6.58 11.12
C ALA A 112 9.20 6.62 10.01
N PHE A 113 9.31 7.74 9.31
CA PHE A 113 10.29 7.91 8.24
C PHE A 113 11.72 7.91 8.76
N THR A 114 12.00 8.69 9.79
CA THR A 114 13.37 8.89 10.30
C THR A 114 13.88 7.71 11.12
N GLN A 115 13.00 7.07 11.92
CA GLN A 115 13.41 5.98 12.81
C GLN A 115 13.36 4.59 12.14
N LEU A 116 12.48 4.40 11.14
CA LEU A 116 12.22 3.07 10.57
C LEU A 116 12.62 2.97 9.09
N ILE A 117 12.18 3.90 8.24
CA ILE A 117 12.34 3.81 6.78
C ILE A 117 13.75 4.26 6.37
N ARG A 118 14.20 5.39 6.89
CA ARG A 118 15.56 5.90 6.58
C ARG A 118 16.62 4.91 7.03
N GLY A 119 17.53 4.58 6.13
CA GLY A 119 18.62 3.62 6.37
C GLY A 119 18.21 2.16 6.18
N SER A 120 17.03 1.89 5.61
CA SER A 120 16.69 0.56 5.09
C SER A 120 17.30 0.31 3.73
N ASP A 121 17.61 -0.95 3.42
CA ASP A 121 18.08 -1.39 2.10
C ASP A 121 16.90 -1.65 1.15
N ALA A 122 15.68 -1.87 1.70
CA ALA A 122 14.43 -1.97 0.97
C ALA A 122 13.25 -1.63 1.88
N TYR A 123 12.14 -1.17 1.27
CA TYR A 123 10.93 -0.79 1.99
C TYR A 123 9.68 -1.34 1.30
N VAL A 124 8.76 -1.88 2.10
CA VAL A 124 7.41 -2.29 1.67
C VAL A 124 6.37 -1.57 2.49
N ASP A 125 5.52 -0.79 1.82
CA ASP A 125 4.29 -0.21 2.36
C ASP A 125 3.13 -1.15 2.01
N ALA A 126 2.64 -1.90 3.01
CA ALA A 126 1.61 -2.90 2.81
C ALA A 126 0.23 -2.30 3.05
N HIS A 127 -0.55 -2.23 1.99
CA HIS A 127 -1.89 -1.65 1.94
C HIS A 127 -2.94 -2.67 1.46
N CYS A 128 -4.19 -2.28 1.55
CA CYS A 128 -5.32 -2.85 0.81
C CYS A 128 -6.33 -1.72 0.58
N GLY A 129 -7.35 -1.95 -0.23
CA GLY A 129 -8.44 -0.97 -0.33
C GLY A 129 -9.05 -0.71 1.05
N ASP A 130 -9.42 0.54 1.30
CA ASP A 130 -10.12 0.95 2.51
C ASP A 130 -11.58 0.45 2.53
N LEU A 131 -12.40 0.92 3.46
CA LEU A 131 -13.80 0.45 3.69
C LEU A 131 -14.67 0.47 2.44
N VAL A 132 -14.37 1.37 1.50
CA VAL A 132 -15.18 1.60 0.30
C VAL A 132 -14.45 1.29 -1.01
N GLU A 133 -13.35 0.58 -0.96
CA GLU A 133 -12.54 0.29 -2.15
C GLU A 133 -12.46 -1.20 -2.43
N ALA A 134 -13.12 -1.62 -3.53
CA ALA A 134 -12.96 -2.95 -4.09
C ALA A 134 -11.83 -2.93 -5.13
N LEU A 135 -10.75 -3.69 -4.91
CA LEU A 135 -9.59 -3.64 -5.80
C LEU A 135 -9.12 -5.01 -6.33
N GLN A 136 -8.44 -4.96 -7.46
CA GLN A 136 -7.56 -6.03 -7.92
C GLN A 136 -6.20 -5.89 -7.24
N PRO A 137 -5.57 -6.99 -6.81
CA PRO A 137 -4.25 -6.90 -6.21
C PRO A 137 -3.21 -6.32 -7.17
N PHE A 138 -2.43 -5.35 -6.70
CA PHE A 138 -1.35 -4.74 -7.48
C PHE A 138 -0.19 -4.30 -6.59
N ALA A 139 1.00 -4.17 -7.18
CA ALA A 139 2.12 -3.50 -6.58
C ALA A 139 2.43 -2.21 -7.36
N LEU A 140 2.90 -1.20 -6.64
CA LEU A 140 3.24 0.09 -7.21
C LEU A 140 4.66 0.45 -6.79
N TYR A 141 5.44 1.03 -7.72
CA TYR A 141 6.75 1.59 -7.42
C TYR A 141 6.93 2.96 -8.09
N GLU A 142 7.76 3.78 -7.46
CA GLU A 142 8.05 5.13 -7.93
C GLU A 142 9.26 5.15 -8.87
N ALA A 143 9.20 6.00 -9.90
CA ALA A 143 10.38 6.37 -10.67
C ALA A 143 11.38 7.09 -9.77
N GLY A 144 12.66 6.73 -9.87
CA GLY A 144 13.70 7.33 -9.04
C GLY A 144 15.03 6.62 -9.13
N PRO A 145 15.99 7.00 -8.27
CA PRO A 145 17.37 6.45 -8.33
C PRO A 145 17.44 4.93 -8.14
N ALA A 146 16.47 4.33 -7.45
CA ALA A 146 16.41 2.89 -7.20
C ALA A 146 15.30 2.18 -7.98
N GLU A 147 14.80 2.78 -9.07
CA GLU A 147 13.64 2.31 -9.84
C GLU A 147 13.76 0.84 -10.27
N ASP A 148 14.88 0.43 -10.82
CA ASP A 148 15.07 -0.96 -11.30
C ASP A 148 14.95 -1.97 -10.15
N ARG A 149 15.55 -1.66 -9.00
CA ARG A 149 15.45 -2.53 -7.81
C ARG A 149 14.04 -2.52 -7.22
N ALA A 150 13.35 -1.39 -7.24
CA ALA A 150 11.97 -1.29 -6.79
C ALA A 150 11.03 -2.11 -7.70
N ARG A 151 11.26 -2.08 -9.02
CA ARG A 151 10.55 -2.94 -9.99
C ARG A 151 10.78 -4.42 -9.72
N GLU A 152 12.01 -4.81 -9.39
CA GLU A 152 12.33 -6.19 -9.02
C GLU A 152 11.60 -6.61 -7.74
N LEU A 153 11.53 -5.75 -6.72
CA LEU A 153 10.76 -6.00 -5.51
C LEU A 153 9.26 -6.16 -5.81
N ALA A 154 8.69 -5.27 -6.64
CA ALA A 154 7.29 -5.34 -7.05
C ALA A 154 6.98 -6.66 -7.79
N ARG A 155 7.87 -7.09 -8.70
CA ARG A 155 7.77 -8.38 -9.38
C ARG A 155 7.88 -9.54 -8.39
N ALA A 156 8.82 -9.48 -7.47
CA ALA A 156 9.03 -10.52 -6.46
C ALA A 156 7.87 -10.63 -5.47
N TYR A 157 7.14 -9.55 -5.22
CA TYR A 157 5.92 -9.57 -4.43
C TYR A 157 4.82 -10.44 -5.09
N GLY A 158 4.82 -10.58 -6.42
CA GLY A 158 4.02 -11.58 -7.13
C GLY A 158 2.55 -11.24 -7.31
N LEU A 159 2.17 -9.96 -7.29
CA LEU A 159 0.81 -9.53 -7.60
C LEU A 159 0.58 -9.42 -9.12
N PRO A 160 -0.66 -9.56 -9.60
CA PRO A 160 -0.95 -9.68 -11.03
C PRO A 160 -0.68 -8.40 -11.83
N TYR A 161 -0.67 -7.24 -11.18
CA TYR A 161 -0.40 -5.95 -11.81
C TYR A 161 0.76 -5.25 -11.11
N VAL A 162 1.63 -4.63 -11.91
CA VAL A 162 2.69 -3.77 -11.42
C VAL A 162 2.56 -2.40 -12.10
N ILE A 163 2.40 -1.36 -11.29
CA ILE A 163 2.19 0.01 -11.75
C ILE A 163 3.44 0.84 -11.50
N ARG A 164 3.95 1.46 -12.55
CA ARG A 164 5.00 2.46 -12.44
C ARG A 164 4.39 3.84 -12.21
N GLN A 165 4.81 4.51 -11.13
CA GLN A 165 4.42 5.90 -10.89
C GLN A 165 5.55 6.84 -11.32
N PRO A 166 5.27 7.83 -12.18
CA PRO A 166 6.26 8.86 -12.49
C PRO A 166 6.55 9.71 -11.25
N ALA A 167 7.82 10.07 -11.04
CA ALA A 167 8.23 10.92 -9.94
C ALA A 167 7.46 12.26 -9.96
N GLY A 168 6.87 12.64 -8.83
CA GLY A 168 6.14 13.90 -8.71
C GLY A 168 4.79 13.96 -9.45
N ALA A 169 4.22 12.83 -9.84
CA ALA A 169 2.96 12.76 -10.58
C ALA A 169 1.75 13.15 -9.72
N GLY A 170 1.53 14.45 -9.55
CA GLY A 170 0.27 14.99 -9.07
C GLY A 170 -0.04 14.81 -7.57
N ARG A 171 -1.29 15.16 -7.19
CA ARG A 171 -1.77 15.12 -5.80
C ARG A 171 -1.80 13.71 -5.18
N THR A 172 -1.84 12.68 -6.00
CA THR A 172 -2.07 11.30 -5.56
C THR A 172 -0.81 10.60 -5.05
N VAL A 173 0.39 11.11 -5.37
CA VAL A 173 1.67 10.42 -5.08
C VAL A 173 2.59 11.22 -4.17
N ASN A 174 2.41 12.54 -4.07
CA ASN A 174 3.23 13.35 -3.16
C ASN A 174 2.87 13.07 -1.70
N GLY A 175 3.91 12.88 -0.88
CA GLY A 175 3.74 12.67 0.55
C GLY A 175 3.41 11.25 0.95
N THR A 176 3.57 10.25 0.05
CA THR A 176 3.50 8.84 0.42
C THR A 176 4.81 8.38 1.05
N SER A 177 4.74 7.36 1.89
CA SER A 177 5.91 6.75 2.52
C SER A 177 6.87 6.16 1.49
N SER A 178 6.32 5.45 0.49
CA SER A 178 7.08 4.82 -0.60
C SER A 178 7.76 5.85 -1.51
N ALA A 179 7.05 6.92 -1.90
CA ALA A 179 7.65 8.00 -2.70
C ALA A 179 8.77 8.71 -1.94
N SER A 180 8.60 8.94 -0.64
CA SER A 180 9.63 9.56 0.20
C SER A 180 10.86 8.66 0.36
N ALA A 181 10.68 7.34 0.47
CA ALA A 181 11.75 6.37 0.48
C ALA A 181 12.49 6.32 -0.87
N ALA A 182 11.74 6.27 -1.98
CA ALA A 182 12.31 6.29 -3.33
C ALA A 182 13.13 7.56 -3.61
N GLY A 183 12.68 8.71 -3.08
CA GLY A 183 13.43 9.98 -3.16
C GLY A 183 14.80 9.95 -2.47
N LEU A 184 15.00 9.05 -1.50
CA LEU A 184 16.31 8.78 -0.88
C LEU A 184 17.10 7.67 -1.58
N GLY A 185 16.60 7.12 -2.68
CA GLY A 185 17.23 5.99 -3.37
C GLY A 185 17.04 4.64 -2.67
N ILE A 186 16.09 4.55 -1.76
CA ILE A 186 15.70 3.28 -1.13
C ILE A 186 14.69 2.58 -2.08
N PRO A 187 14.97 1.35 -2.55
CA PRO A 187 14.01 0.56 -3.30
C PRO A 187 12.73 0.38 -2.48
N ALA A 188 11.61 0.92 -2.95
CA ALA A 188 10.36 0.95 -2.22
C ALA A 188 9.18 0.55 -3.10
N ILE A 189 8.24 -0.17 -2.53
CA ILE A 189 6.98 -0.53 -3.17
C ILE A 189 5.80 -0.28 -2.24
N THR A 190 4.66 0.06 -2.82
CA THR A 190 3.36 -0.09 -2.17
C THR A 190 2.70 -1.36 -2.71
N ALA A 191 2.23 -2.24 -1.83
CA ALA A 191 1.60 -3.50 -2.22
C ALA A 191 0.16 -3.53 -1.70
N GLU A 192 -0.79 -3.72 -2.60
CA GLU A 192 -2.23 -3.60 -2.38
C GLU A 192 -2.94 -4.94 -2.61
N ALA A 193 -3.60 -5.51 -1.60
CA ALA A 193 -4.40 -6.71 -1.76
C ALA A 193 -5.51 -6.80 -0.70
N GLY A 194 -6.76 -6.98 -1.15
CA GLY A 194 -7.97 -6.94 -0.33
C GLY A 194 -8.61 -5.56 -0.33
N GLY A 195 -9.70 -5.36 0.40
CA GLY A 195 -10.42 -4.10 0.48
C GLY A 195 -11.78 -4.23 1.16
N CYS A 196 -12.61 -3.18 1.06
CA CYS A 196 -13.96 -3.13 1.61
C CYS A 196 -14.04 -3.45 3.12
N GLY A 197 -12.97 -3.17 3.87
CA GLY A 197 -12.90 -3.45 5.31
C GLY A 197 -12.90 -4.94 5.67
N LEU A 198 -12.62 -5.83 4.72
CA LEU A 198 -12.66 -7.28 4.91
C LEU A 198 -11.28 -7.86 5.19
N VAL A 199 -11.24 -8.96 5.94
CA VAL A 199 -10.03 -9.77 6.17
C VAL A 199 -10.20 -11.09 5.42
N GLU A 200 -10.06 -11.03 4.09
CA GLU A 200 -10.20 -12.20 3.24
C GLU A 200 -8.93 -13.05 3.25
N GLU A 201 -9.09 -14.36 3.38
CA GLU A 201 -7.97 -15.30 3.43
C GLU A 201 -7.07 -15.22 2.20
N ARG A 202 -7.65 -15.01 1.01
CA ARG A 202 -6.91 -14.81 -0.23
C ARG A 202 -6.00 -13.57 -0.16
N ALA A 203 -6.52 -12.44 0.28
CA ALA A 203 -5.78 -11.19 0.39
C ALA A 203 -4.64 -11.30 1.42
N VAL A 204 -4.94 -11.84 2.59
CA VAL A 204 -3.96 -12.13 3.64
C VAL A 204 -2.85 -13.06 3.12
N GLY A 205 -3.23 -14.10 2.39
CA GLY A 205 -2.27 -15.05 1.77
C GLY A 205 -1.36 -14.38 0.74
N LEU A 206 -1.89 -13.45 -0.08
CA LEU A 206 -1.10 -12.69 -1.05
C LEU A 206 -0.04 -11.83 -0.35
N HIS A 207 -0.36 -11.15 0.75
CA HIS A 207 0.62 -10.39 1.52
C HIS A 207 1.70 -11.28 2.12
N VAL A 208 1.33 -12.43 2.70
CA VAL A 208 2.30 -13.39 3.25
C VAL A 208 3.25 -13.91 2.17
N ALA A 209 2.70 -14.34 1.04
CA ALA A 209 3.49 -14.85 -0.09
C ALA A 209 4.40 -13.76 -0.67
N GLY A 210 3.85 -12.54 -0.86
CA GLY A 210 4.59 -11.41 -1.41
C GLY A 210 5.77 -10.99 -0.54
N LEU A 211 5.58 -10.89 0.77
CA LEU A 211 6.67 -10.56 1.70
C LEU A 211 7.77 -11.63 1.72
N ASN A 212 7.40 -12.91 1.60
CA ASN A 212 8.39 -14.00 1.45
C ASN A 212 9.14 -13.88 0.11
N GLY A 213 8.45 -13.52 -0.97
CA GLY A 213 9.07 -13.26 -2.28
C GLY A 213 10.09 -12.12 -2.21
N VAL A 214 9.76 -11.04 -1.48
CA VAL A 214 10.68 -9.92 -1.24
C VAL A 214 11.91 -10.37 -0.45
N LEU A 215 11.74 -11.16 0.64
CA LEU A 215 12.88 -11.70 1.39
C LEU A 215 13.81 -12.52 0.50
N ALA A 216 13.25 -13.40 -0.34
CA ALA A 216 14.02 -14.23 -1.25
C ALA A 216 14.76 -13.39 -2.31
N SER A 217 14.11 -12.37 -2.89
CA SER A 217 14.72 -11.48 -3.89
C SER A 217 15.86 -10.63 -3.33
N LEU A 218 15.80 -10.32 -2.03
CA LEU A 218 16.88 -9.62 -1.31
C LEU A 218 18.00 -10.57 -0.83
N GLY A 219 17.88 -11.88 -1.06
CA GLY A 219 18.83 -12.88 -0.57
C GLY A 219 18.80 -13.02 0.96
N MET A 220 17.72 -12.62 1.61
CA MET A 220 17.56 -12.69 3.06
C MET A 220 17.11 -14.08 3.53
N THR A 221 16.45 -14.84 2.68
CA THR A 221 16.09 -16.26 2.88
C THR A 221 16.46 -17.06 1.65
N GLU A 222 16.60 -18.38 1.81
CA GLU A 222 16.63 -19.25 0.63
C GLU A 222 15.29 -19.09 -0.14
N ALA A 223 15.38 -19.09 -1.45
CA ALA A 223 14.17 -19.11 -2.27
C ALA A 223 13.35 -20.36 -1.85
N PRO A 224 12.06 -20.21 -1.52
CA PRO A 224 11.26 -21.39 -1.24
C PRO A 224 11.41 -22.34 -2.44
N ALA A 225 11.55 -23.63 -2.15
CA ALA A 225 11.48 -24.69 -3.15
C ALA A 225 10.05 -24.65 -3.74
N SER A 226 9.80 -23.68 -4.59
CA SER A 226 8.46 -23.36 -5.07
C SER A 226 8.15 -24.08 -6.35
N PRO A 227 6.91 -24.54 -6.50
CA PRO A 227 6.34 -24.79 -7.82
C PRO A 227 6.29 -23.45 -8.56
N ALA A 228 6.74 -23.41 -9.77
CA ALA A 228 6.65 -22.34 -10.77
C ALA A 228 6.85 -20.87 -10.27
N PRO A 229 7.67 -20.06 -10.92
CA PRO A 229 7.72 -18.63 -10.64
C PRO A 229 6.31 -18.04 -10.77
N PRO A 230 5.96 -17.02 -9.98
CA PRO A 230 4.70 -16.31 -10.15
C PRO A 230 4.57 -15.89 -11.62
N ALA A 231 3.35 -15.93 -12.15
CA ALA A 231 3.09 -15.45 -13.51
C ALA A 231 3.66 -14.03 -13.65
N GLU A 232 4.26 -13.76 -14.82
CA GLU A 232 4.79 -12.40 -15.05
C GLU A 232 3.64 -11.39 -14.92
N PRO A 233 3.77 -10.34 -14.12
CA PRO A 233 2.70 -9.37 -13.92
C PRO A 233 2.46 -8.54 -15.18
N ALA A 234 1.24 -8.03 -15.34
CA ALA A 234 0.98 -7.01 -16.33
C ALA A 234 1.56 -5.66 -15.83
N TYR A 235 2.48 -5.08 -16.62
CA TYR A 235 3.06 -3.78 -16.32
C TYR A 235 2.21 -2.66 -16.89
N LEU A 236 1.88 -1.68 -16.05
CA LEU A 236 1.04 -0.53 -16.39
C LEU A 236 1.87 0.75 -16.17
N GLY A 237 1.94 1.58 -17.22
CA GLY A 237 2.77 2.80 -17.24
C GLY A 237 2.11 4.00 -16.59
N ARG A 238 0.80 3.97 -16.40
CA ARG A 238 0.01 5.07 -15.83
C ARG A 238 -1.06 4.57 -14.89
N PHE A 239 -1.30 5.34 -13.81
CA PHE A 239 -2.41 5.11 -12.90
C PHE A 239 -3.30 6.36 -12.90
N LEU A 240 -4.49 6.24 -13.46
CA LEU A 240 -5.45 7.33 -13.60
C LEU A 240 -6.55 7.22 -12.55
N TRP A 241 -7.04 8.36 -12.05
CA TRP A 241 -7.93 8.46 -10.91
C TRP A 241 -9.20 9.24 -11.26
N PRO A 242 -10.13 8.67 -12.05
CA PRO A 242 -11.39 9.31 -12.38
C PRO A 242 -12.19 9.70 -11.14
N ARG A 243 -12.67 10.94 -11.14
CA ARG A 243 -13.45 11.54 -10.05
C ARG A 243 -14.75 12.11 -10.61
N CYS A 244 -15.76 12.19 -9.77
CA CYS A 244 -16.98 12.95 -10.12
C CYS A 244 -16.79 14.45 -9.85
N LEU A 245 -17.56 15.27 -10.54
CA LEU A 245 -17.60 16.71 -10.30
C LEU A 245 -18.58 17.08 -9.16
N LYS A 246 -19.61 16.25 -8.97
CA LYS A 246 -20.71 16.53 -8.03
C LYS A 246 -20.96 15.37 -7.08
N ALA A 247 -21.30 15.69 -5.85
CA ALA A 247 -21.82 14.74 -4.89
C ALA A 247 -23.13 14.08 -5.38
N GLY A 248 -23.34 12.83 -5.04
CA GLY A 248 -24.55 12.11 -5.42
C GLY A 248 -24.48 10.62 -5.17
N TRP A 249 -25.33 9.90 -5.89
CA TRP A 249 -25.41 8.45 -5.88
C TRP A 249 -24.58 7.87 -7.03
N TRP A 250 -23.43 7.29 -6.70
CA TRP A 250 -22.56 6.59 -7.64
C TRP A 250 -23.12 5.20 -7.95
N ALA A 251 -23.24 4.89 -9.23
CA ALA A 251 -23.62 3.59 -9.74
C ALA A 251 -22.59 3.12 -10.78
N PRO A 252 -21.60 2.30 -10.38
CA PRO A 252 -20.62 1.75 -11.32
C PRO A 252 -21.28 0.77 -12.29
N ALA A 253 -20.88 0.82 -13.56
CA ALA A 253 -21.25 -0.12 -14.61
C ALA A 253 -20.14 -1.17 -14.85
N ILE A 254 -19.06 -1.11 -14.07
CA ILE A 254 -17.86 -1.96 -14.15
C ILE A 254 -17.48 -2.43 -12.76
N LYS A 255 -16.58 -3.38 -12.70
CA LYS A 255 -15.95 -3.87 -11.46
C LYS A 255 -14.42 -3.88 -11.59
N ALA A 256 -13.74 -4.00 -10.47
CA ALA A 256 -12.29 -4.17 -10.45
C ALA A 256 -11.89 -5.42 -11.24
N GLY A 257 -10.91 -5.27 -12.13
CA GLY A 257 -10.44 -6.29 -13.06
C GLY A 257 -11.05 -6.22 -14.47
N ASP A 258 -12.10 -5.43 -14.67
CA ASP A 258 -12.67 -5.31 -16.02
C ASP A 258 -11.75 -4.52 -16.95
N PRO A 259 -11.52 -4.97 -18.18
CA PRO A 259 -10.90 -4.18 -19.23
C PRO A 259 -11.90 -3.10 -19.70
N VAL A 260 -11.39 -1.92 -20.00
CA VAL A 260 -12.18 -0.79 -20.54
C VAL A 260 -11.46 -0.14 -21.70
N THR A 261 -12.24 0.45 -22.61
CA THR A 261 -11.73 1.25 -23.71
C THR A 261 -12.00 2.74 -23.46
N GLN A 262 -11.17 3.61 -24.01
CA GLN A 262 -11.34 5.06 -23.90
C GLN A 262 -12.74 5.47 -24.38
N GLY A 263 -13.42 6.29 -23.58
CA GLY A 263 -14.78 6.75 -23.84
C GLY A 263 -15.90 5.78 -23.44
N GLN A 264 -15.57 4.53 -23.04
CA GLN A 264 -16.57 3.61 -22.50
C GLN A 264 -17.20 4.18 -21.24
N VAL A 265 -18.52 4.10 -21.13
CA VAL A 265 -19.24 4.47 -19.90
C VAL A 265 -18.88 3.47 -18.79
N VAL A 266 -18.37 3.99 -17.67
CA VAL A 266 -17.95 3.19 -16.50
C VAL A 266 -18.89 3.34 -15.30
N GLY A 267 -19.84 4.28 -15.39
CA GLY A 267 -20.87 4.46 -14.38
C GLY A 267 -21.54 5.83 -14.47
N THR A 268 -22.44 6.09 -13.53
CA THR A 268 -23.17 7.35 -13.44
C THR A 268 -23.24 7.87 -12.02
N VAL A 269 -23.29 9.19 -11.85
CA VAL A 269 -23.66 9.83 -10.59
C VAL A 269 -25.04 10.47 -10.78
N SER A 270 -25.99 10.13 -9.90
CA SER A 270 -27.36 10.65 -9.97
C SER A 270 -27.74 11.40 -8.70
N SER A 271 -28.83 12.15 -8.78
CA SER A 271 -29.47 12.78 -7.63
C SER A 271 -29.94 11.71 -6.62
N LEU A 272 -30.04 12.06 -5.34
CA LEU A 272 -30.41 11.12 -4.28
C LEU A 272 -31.87 10.62 -4.39
N ASP A 273 -32.74 11.38 -5.06
CA ASP A 273 -34.11 10.94 -5.36
C ASP A 273 -34.20 10.02 -6.60
N GLY A 274 -33.04 9.80 -7.28
CA GLY A 274 -32.96 8.97 -8.49
C GLY A 274 -33.58 9.57 -9.75
N ALA A 275 -34.07 10.81 -9.70
CA ALA A 275 -34.80 11.43 -10.82
C ALA A 275 -33.87 11.92 -11.94
N THR A 276 -32.63 12.25 -11.63
CA THR A 276 -31.71 12.90 -12.58
C THR A 276 -30.35 12.24 -12.57
N VAL A 277 -29.85 11.84 -13.75
CA VAL A 277 -28.42 11.54 -13.95
C VAL A 277 -27.69 12.86 -14.05
N GLN A 278 -26.86 13.15 -13.07
CA GLN A 278 -26.10 14.41 -12.99
C GLN A 278 -24.80 14.36 -13.79
N GLU A 279 -24.18 13.14 -13.84
CA GLU A 279 -22.91 12.94 -14.52
C GLU A 279 -22.83 11.51 -15.06
N THR A 280 -22.34 11.38 -16.30
CA THR A 280 -21.97 10.09 -16.88
C THR A 280 -20.44 10.02 -16.94
N ILE A 281 -19.87 9.03 -16.29
CA ILE A 281 -18.44 8.86 -16.17
C ILE A 281 -17.94 7.92 -17.26
N THR A 282 -16.90 8.34 -17.97
CA THR A 282 -16.29 7.55 -19.03
C THR A 282 -14.82 7.25 -18.71
N ALA A 283 -14.33 6.12 -19.22
CA ALA A 283 -12.92 5.74 -19.11
C ALA A 283 -12.03 6.78 -19.87
N PRO A 284 -11.01 7.35 -19.20
CA PRO A 284 -10.14 8.36 -19.82
C PRO A 284 -9.12 7.78 -20.80
N ALA A 285 -8.91 6.45 -20.77
CA ALA A 285 -7.98 5.72 -21.62
C ALA A 285 -8.38 4.24 -21.71
N ASP A 286 -7.78 3.51 -22.63
CA ASP A 286 -7.79 2.04 -22.63
C ASP A 286 -7.01 1.54 -21.40
N GLY A 287 -7.49 0.47 -20.76
CA GLY A 287 -6.81 -0.08 -19.59
C GLY A 287 -7.62 -1.11 -18.84
N VAL A 288 -7.21 -1.36 -17.60
CA VAL A 288 -7.88 -2.26 -16.66
C VAL A 288 -8.30 -1.48 -15.41
N VAL A 289 -9.49 -1.74 -14.93
CA VAL A 289 -10.00 -1.15 -13.68
C VAL A 289 -9.27 -1.81 -12.51
N ILE A 290 -8.46 -1.03 -11.81
CA ILE A 290 -7.66 -1.52 -10.66
C ILE A 290 -8.50 -1.49 -9.39
N PHE A 291 -9.25 -0.43 -9.15
CA PHE A 291 -10.21 -0.38 -8.06
C PHE A 291 -11.47 0.39 -8.44
N VAL A 292 -12.54 0.14 -7.69
CA VAL A 292 -13.82 0.85 -7.79
C VAL A 292 -14.28 1.22 -6.40
N THR A 293 -14.74 2.47 -6.23
CA THR A 293 -15.45 2.88 -5.02
C THR A 293 -16.77 2.11 -4.92
N SER A 294 -16.89 1.26 -3.90
CA SER A 294 -18.04 0.37 -3.68
C SER A 294 -19.19 1.07 -2.96
N SER A 295 -18.95 2.22 -2.31
CA SER A 295 -20.00 3.03 -1.69
C SER A 295 -20.79 3.78 -2.76
N PRO A 296 -22.14 3.79 -2.70
CA PRO A 296 -22.93 4.64 -3.56
C PRO A 296 -22.82 6.14 -3.19
N ALA A 297 -22.43 6.47 -1.97
CA ALA A 297 -22.26 7.87 -1.54
C ALA A 297 -20.92 8.42 -2.00
N VAL A 298 -20.97 9.45 -2.82
CA VAL A 298 -19.78 10.20 -3.24
C VAL A 298 -19.96 11.70 -2.99
N SER A 299 -18.87 12.35 -2.59
CA SER A 299 -18.80 13.79 -2.38
C SER A 299 -18.41 14.52 -3.67
N ASP A 300 -18.46 15.84 -3.66
CA ASP A 300 -17.83 16.65 -4.71
C ASP A 300 -16.34 16.30 -4.81
N ASP A 301 -15.82 16.21 -6.04
CA ASP A 301 -14.47 15.71 -6.35
C ASP A 301 -14.19 14.31 -5.76
N GLY A 302 -15.24 13.50 -5.60
CA GLY A 302 -15.16 12.15 -5.03
C GLY A 302 -14.43 11.19 -5.97
N LEU A 303 -13.53 10.37 -5.40
CA LEU A 303 -12.82 9.34 -6.15
C LEU A 303 -13.77 8.18 -6.50
N LEU A 304 -13.82 7.78 -7.76
CA LEU A 304 -14.75 6.76 -8.25
C LEU A 304 -14.07 5.43 -8.57
N LEU A 305 -12.91 5.50 -9.20
CA LEU A 305 -12.14 4.31 -9.61
C LEU A 305 -10.67 4.64 -9.83
N GLY A 306 -9.86 3.61 -9.89
CA GLY A 306 -8.49 3.66 -10.39
C GLY A 306 -8.36 2.85 -11.68
N LEU A 307 -7.81 3.46 -12.73
CA LEU A 307 -7.57 2.84 -14.03
C LEU A 307 -6.08 2.70 -14.27
N GLY A 308 -5.62 1.47 -14.43
CA GLY A 308 -4.27 1.17 -14.89
C GLY A 308 -4.24 1.16 -16.42
N ALA A 309 -3.40 1.99 -17.01
CA ALA A 309 -3.22 2.10 -18.46
C ALA A 309 -1.76 1.78 -18.84
N ALA A 310 -1.55 1.37 -20.10
CA ALA A 310 -0.22 1.08 -20.65
C ALA A 310 0.68 2.32 -20.72
#